data_977bb6b78eb71964615a93303b075df7
#
_entry.id   977bb6b78eb71964615a93303b075df7
#
_cell.length_a   1.000
_cell.length_b   1.000
_cell.length_c   1.000
_cell.angle_alpha   90.00
_cell.angle_beta   90.00
_cell.angle_gamma   90.00
#
_symmetry.space_group_name_H-M   'P 1'
#
loop_
_entity.id
_entity.type
_entity.pdbx_description
1 polymer ?
#
loop_
_entity_poly.entity_id
_entity_poly.type
_entity_poly.pdbx_seq_one_letter_code
_entity_poly.pdbx_strand_id
1 'polypeptide(L)'
;MSGHSKFANIKHKKEKNDAAKGKIFTIIGRELAVAVKEGGPDPNNNSRLRDVIAKAKANNMPNDTIDRGIKKAAGDLNSVNYENLTYEGYGPSGVAIIVDTLTDNKNRTAANVRSAFTKGGGNVGAQGSVSFMFDRKGQIVIDKEECDMDADELMMAALDAGAEDFSEEEDSYEVITDPDNFSAVREALEKAGIPMVEADITMIPQNWVELTDEEAIKKMQRILDLLDEDDDVQAVYHNWDE
;
A
#
# COMPACT_ATOMS: atom_id res chain seq x y z
N MET A 1 21.58 -4.37 9.13
CA MET A 1 20.67 -3.69 10.07
C MET A 1 19.95 -2.62 9.27
N SER A 2 18.73 -2.88 8.89
CA SER A 2 17.90 -1.96 8.13
C SER A 2 17.55 -0.77 9.03
N GLY A 3 17.97 0.42 8.65
CA GLY A 3 17.92 1.60 9.50
C GLY A 3 16.56 2.26 9.70
N HIS A 4 15.51 1.83 9.00
CA HIS A 4 14.18 2.42 9.20
C HIS A 4 13.12 1.33 9.03
N SER A 5 12.55 0.90 10.16
CA SER A 5 11.45 -0.06 10.13
C SER A 5 10.28 0.55 9.34
N LYS A 6 9.61 -0.26 8.55
CA LYS A 6 8.37 0.14 7.84
C LYS A 6 7.36 0.79 8.80
N PHE A 7 7.35 0.35 10.05
CA PHE A 7 6.53 0.90 11.13
C PHE A 7 6.83 2.38 11.42
N ALA A 8 8.10 2.81 11.46
CA ALA A 8 8.45 4.21 11.64
C ALA A 8 7.93 5.08 10.49
N ASN A 9 8.04 4.60 9.25
CA ASN A 9 7.51 5.27 8.07
C ASN A 9 5.98 5.37 8.09
N ILE A 10 5.29 4.33 8.57
CA ILE A 10 3.83 4.34 8.76
C ILE A 10 3.44 5.35 9.84
N LYS A 11 4.13 5.36 11.00
CA LYS A 11 3.89 6.34 12.08
C LYS A 11 4.05 7.78 11.54
N HIS A 12 5.13 8.10 10.85
CA HIS A 12 5.37 9.41 10.24
C HIS A 12 4.30 9.81 9.21
N LYS A 13 3.82 8.87 8.40
CA LYS A 13 2.72 9.14 7.45
C LYS A 13 1.40 9.40 8.17
N LYS A 14 1.10 8.70 9.27
CA LYS A 14 -0.11 8.92 10.06
C LYS A 14 -0.12 10.26 10.82
N GLU A 15 1.03 10.77 11.20
CA GLU A 15 1.18 12.06 11.88
C GLU A 15 1.08 13.27 10.94
N LYS A 16 1.28 13.07 9.63
CA LYS A 16 1.16 14.12 8.61
C LYS A 16 -0.31 14.42 8.30
N ASN A 17 -0.77 15.53 8.86
CA ASN A 17 -1.81 16.51 8.46
C ASN A 17 -3.09 16.04 7.72
N ASP A 18 -4.19 16.81 7.92
CA ASP A 18 -5.53 16.60 7.33
C ASP A 18 -5.55 16.51 5.78
N ALA A 19 -4.59 17.10 5.07
CA ALA A 19 -4.44 16.94 3.62
C ALA A 19 -4.06 15.50 3.22
N ALA A 20 -3.20 14.83 4.01
CA ALA A 20 -2.84 13.44 3.80
C ALA A 20 -4.03 12.49 4.03
N LYS A 21 -4.90 12.80 5.00
CA LYS A 21 -6.14 12.04 5.23
C LYS A 21 -7.09 12.13 4.03
N GLY A 22 -7.22 13.31 3.42
CA GLY A 22 -8.05 13.50 2.23
C GLY A 22 -7.60 12.63 1.07
N LYS A 23 -6.29 12.55 0.82
CA LYS A 23 -5.73 11.67 -0.21
C LYS A 23 -5.95 10.20 0.09
N ILE A 24 -5.66 9.73 1.32
CA ILE A 24 -5.90 8.34 1.72
C ILE A 24 -7.36 7.96 1.52
N PHE A 25 -8.31 8.84 1.85
CA PHE A 25 -9.73 8.58 1.62
C PHE A 25 -10.10 8.53 0.14
N THR A 26 -9.45 9.32 -0.71
CA THR A 26 -9.62 9.25 -2.17
C THR A 26 -9.12 7.92 -2.72
N ILE A 27 -7.94 7.47 -2.30
CA ILE A 27 -7.35 6.17 -2.65
C ILE A 27 -8.31 5.04 -2.26
N ILE A 28 -8.70 4.97 -0.99
CA ILE A 28 -9.58 3.93 -0.46
C ILE A 28 -10.96 3.98 -1.15
N GLY A 29 -11.49 5.17 -1.42
CA GLY A 29 -12.75 5.34 -2.13
C GLY A 29 -12.76 4.74 -3.55
N ARG A 30 -11.64 4.87 -4.27
CA ARG A 30 -11.45 4.23 -5.58
C ARG A 30 -11.31 2.72 -5.45
N GLU A 31 -10.55 2.23 -4.47
CA GLU A 31 -10.43 0.79 -4.19
C GLU A 31 -11.78 0.16 -3.83
N LEU A 32 -12.61 0.83 -3.01
CA LEU A 32 -13.98 0.40 -2.70
C LEU A 32 -14.82 0.28 -3.98
N ALA A 33 -14.75 1.29 -4.86
CA ALA A 33 -15.52 1.28 -6.11
C ALA A 33 -15.12 0.11 -7.02
N VAL A 34 -13.82 -0.17 -7.13
CA VAL A 34 -13.33 -1.31 -7.92
C VAL A 34 -13.73 -2.63 -7.28
N ALA A 35 -13.55 -2.79 -5.97
CA ALA A 35 -13.92 -4.02 -5.25
C ALA A 35 -15.41 -4.35 -5.41
N VAL A 36 -16.28 -3.33 -5.32
CA VAL A 36 -17.73 -3.49 -5.53
C VAL A 36 -18.07 -3.90 -6.97
N LYS A 37 -17.40 -3.29 -7.96
CA LYS A 37 -17.63 -3.63 -9.37
C LYS A 37 -17.22 -5.06 -9.72
N GLU A 38 -16.12 -5.54 -9.14
CA GLU A 38 -15.59 -6.88 -9.41
C GLU A 38 -16.33 -7.99 -8.69
N GLY A 39 -16.69 -7.79 -7.42
CA GLY A 39 -17.23 -8.84 -6.55
C GLY A 39 -18.61 -8.56 -5.95
N GLY A 40 -19.21 -7.41 -6.28
CA GLY A 40 -20.50 -6.99 -5.73
C GLY A 40 -20.41 -6.26 -4.38
N PRO A 41 -21.51 -5.65 -3.93
CA PRO A 41 -21.54 -4.76 -2.77
C PRO A 41 -21.66 -5.49 -1.42
N ASP A 42 -21.84 -6.81 -1.42
CA ASP A 42 -21.98 -7.59 -0.19
C ASP A 42 -20.60 -8.07 0.31
N PRO A 43 -20.10 -7.54 1.44
CA PRO A 43 -18.80 -7.95 1.98
C PRO A 43 -18.77 -9.41 2.41
N ASN A 44 -19.92 -10.07 2.69
CA ASN A 44 -19.93 -11.49 3.03
C ASN A 44 -19.49 -12.38 1.87
N ASN A 45 -19.71 -11.92 0.64
CA ASN A 45 -19.41 -12.64 -0.59
C ASN A 45 -18.22 -12.04 -1.37
N ASN A 46 -17.57 -10.99 -0.84
CA ASN A 46 -16.51 -10.26 -1.50
C ASN A 46 -15.32 -10.04 -0.53
N SER A 47 -14.33 -10.92 -0.57
CA SER A 47 -13.14 -10.84 0.30
C SER A 47 -12.34 -9.56 0.07
N ARG A 48 -12.16 -9.15 -1.20
CA ARG A 48 -11.48 -7.88 -1.53
C ARG A 48 -12.19 -6.68 -0.90
N LEU A 49 -13.51 -6.65 -0.94
CA LEU A 49 -14.29 -5.58 -0.31
C LEU A 49 -14.09 -5.58 1.22
N ARG A 50 -14.04 -6.76 1.86
CA ARG A 50 -13.72 -6.84 3.30
C ARG A 50 -12.35 -6.27 3.63
N ASP A 51 -11.33 -6.59 2.84
CA ASP A 51 -9.97 -6.07 3.04
C ASP A 51 -9.94 -4.54 2.90
N VAL A 52 -10.59 -3.99 1.87
CA VAL A 52 -10.66 -2.53 1.68
C VAL A 52 -11.47 -1.84 2.79
N ILE A 53 -12.54 -2.44 3.27
CA ILE A 53 -13.30 -1.93 4.43
C ILE A 53 -12.42 -1.93 5.69
N ALA A 54 -11.65 -2.99 5.93
CA ALA A 54 -10.71 -3.06 7.06
C ALA A 54 -9.64 -1.96 6.95
N LYS A 55 -9.05 -1.76 5.77
CA LYS A 55 -8.11 -0.68 5.46
C LYS A 55 -8.74 0.71 5.72
N ALA A 56 -9.99 0.91 5.31
CA ALA A 56 -10.72 2.15 5.55
C ALA A 56 -10.88 2.45 7.06
N LYS A 57 -11.28 1.45 7.82
CA LYS A 57 -11.42 1.56 9.29
C LYS A 57 -10.09 1.82 9.99
N ALA A 58 -9.02 1.14 9.58
CA ALA A 58 -7.67 1.36 10.10
C ALA A 58 -7.14 2.78 9.84
N ASN A 59 -7.65 3.44 8.80
CA ASN A 59 -7.36 4.83 8.47
C ASN A 59 -8.41 5.82 9.00
N ASN A 60 -9.26 5.39 9.95
CA ASN A 60 -10.30 6.20 10.57
C ASN A 60 -11.32 6.81 9.58
N MET A 61 -11.60 6.13 8.47
CA MET A 61 -12.67 6.55 7.57
C MET A 61 -14.03 6.32 8.24
N PRO A 62 -14.92 7.34 8.29
CA PRO A 62 -16.24 7.18 8.90
C PRO A 62 -17.06 6.09 8.21
N ASN A 63 -17.78 5.29 8.98
CA ASN A 63 -18.65 4.23 8.44
C ASN A 63 -19.64 4.74 7.40
N ASP A 64 -20.25 5.92 7.63
CA ASP A 64 -21.17 6.54 6.68
C ASP A 64 -20.50 6.86 5.32
N THR A 65 -19.19 7.16 5.33
CA THR A 65 -18.42 7.42 4.11
C THR A 65 -18.15 6.13 3.37
N ILE A 66 -17.81 5.05 4.08
CA ILE A 66 -17.63 3.70 3.53
C ILE A 66 -18.94 3.23 2.88
N ASP A 67 -20.05 3.29 3.63
CA ASP A 67 -21.37 2.85 3.16
C ASP A 67 -21.84 3.64 1.93
N ARG A 68 -21.64 4.96 1.93
CA ARG A 68 -21.95 5.80 0.76
C ARG A 68 -21.12 5.44 -0.46
N GLY A 69 -19.83 5.15 -0.26
CA GLY A 69 -18.93 4.71 -1.34
C GLY A 69 -19.41 3.39 -1.96
N ILE A 70 -19.74 2.40 -1.13
CA ILE A 70 -20.27 1.10 -1.57
C ILE A 70 -21.60 1.26 -2.32
N LYS A 71 -22.56 2.01 -1.75
CA LYS A 71 -23.86 2.26 -2.36
C LYS A 71 -23.75 2.98 -3.69
N LYS A 72 -22.88 4.00 -3.78
CA LYS A 72 -22.61 4.72 -5.02
C LYS A 72 -22.06 3.79 -6.10
N ALA A 73 -21.07 2.97 -5.76
CA ALA A 73 -20.47 2.03 -6.70
C ALA A 73 -21.45 0.95 -7.17
N ALA A 74 -22.35 0.49 -6.30
CA ALA A 74 -23.37 -0.51 -6.63
C ALA A 74 -24.53 0.05 -7.47
N GLY A 75 -24.90 1.32 -7.26
CA GLY A 75 -26.08 1.93 -7.89
C GLY A 75 -25.82 2.66 -9.20
N ASP A 76 -24.56 2.94 -9.51
CA ASP A 76 -24.19 3.75 -10.69
C ASP A 76 -23.72 2.88 -11.84
N LEU A 77 -24.62 2.54 -12.75
CA LEU A 77 -24.33 1.82 -14.00
C LEU A 77 -23.39 2.63 -14.93
N ASN A 78 -23.33 3.96 -14.75
CA ASN A 78 -22.44 4.87 -15.48
C ASN A 78 -21.26 5.34 -14.61
N SER A 79 -20.98 4.65 -13.50
CA SER A 79 -19.86 5.02 -12.64
C SER A 79 -18.55 5.00 -13.41
N VAL A 80 -17.67 5.90 -13.02
CA VAL A 80 -16.30 6.02 -13.56
C VAL A 80 -15.64 4.64 -13.60
N ASN A 81 -15.16 4.25 -14.78
CA ASN A 81 -14.34 3.06 -14.91
C ASN A 81 -12.91 3.40 -14.57
N TYR A 82 -12.45 2.91 -13.43
CA TYR A 82 -11.05 2.98 -13.08
C TYR A 82 -10.29 1.81 -13.69
N GLU A 83 -9.12 2.11 -14.24
CA GLU A 83 -8.19 1.11 -14.76
C GLU A 83 -6.93 1.10 -13.90
N ASN A 84 -6.47 -0.10 -13.54
CA ASN A 84 -5.20 -0.30 -12.88
C ASN A 84 -4.08 -0.22 -13.93
N LEU A 85 -3.09 0.63 -13.69
CA LEU A 85 -1.88 0.74 -14.49
C LEU A 85 -0.68 0.78 -13.56
N THR A 86 0.34 -0.02 -13.88
CA THR A 86 1.62 -0.01 -13.17
C THR A 86 2.68 0.59 -14.07
N TYR A 87 3.43 1.54 -13.52
CA TYR A 87 4.60 2.13 -14.16
C TYR A 87 5.84 1.68 -13.42
N GLU A 88 6.88 1.39 -14.18
CA GLU A 88 8.17 0.95 -13.67
C GLU A 88 9.26 1.88 -14.16
N GLY A 89 10.27 2.12 -13.34
CA GLY A 89 11.38 2.97 -13.74
C GLY A 89 12.48 3.06 -12.72
N TYR A 90 13.47 3.88 -13.04
CA TYR A 90 14.60 4.14 -12.18
C TYR A 90 14.65 5.61 -11.78
N GLY A 91 14.91 5.83 -10.50
CA GLY A 91 15.29 7.11 -9.92
C GLY A 91 16.81 7.33 -9.95
N PRO A 92 17.29 8.33 -9.22
CA PRO A 92 18.71 8.61 -9.07
C PRO A 92 19.48 7.39 -8.56
N SER A 93 20.74 7.25 -9.03
CA SER A 93 21.65 6.19 -8.60
C SER A 93 21.13 4.76 -8.77
N GLY A 94 20.14 4.57 -9.67
CA GLY A 94 19.60 3.25 -9.98
C GLY A 94 18.58 2.73 -8.97
N VAL A 95 17.98 3.58 -8.15
CA VAL A 95 16.86 3.20 -7.30
C VAL A 95 15.72 2.72 -8.18
N ALA A 96 15.26 1.49 -7.96
CA ALA A 96 14.11 0.94 -8.65
C ALA A 96 12.81 1.47 -8.04
N ILE A 97 11.86 1.86 -8.89
CA ILE A 97 10.58 2.44 -8.48
C ILE A 97 9.45 1.77 -9.26
N ILE A 98 8.43 1.31 -8.53
CA ILE A 98 7.15 0.85 -9.07
C ILE A 98 6.06 1.81 -8.63
N VAL A 99 5.21 2.23 -9.55
CA VAL A 99 4.08 3.13 -9.28
C VAL A 99 2.80 2.45 -9.70
N ASP A 100 1.98 2.08 -8.73
CA ASP A 100 0.64 1.57 -8.99
C ASP A 100 -0.37 2.71 -9.02
N THR A 101 -1.16 2.72 -10.08
CA THR A 101 -2.15 3.77 -10.32
C THR A 101 -3.54 3.20 -10.56
N LEU A 102 -4.54 3.95 -10.19
CA LEU A 102 -5.94 3.65 -10.46
C LEU A 102 -6.59 4.90 -11.06
N THR A 103 -6.83 4.88 -12.36
CA THR A 103 -7.18 6.08 -13.12
C THR A 103 -8.38 5.90 -14.04
N ASP A 104 -9.11 6.98 -14.25
CA ASP A 104 -10.11 7.14 -15.29
C ASP A 104 -9.54 7.76 -16.58
N ASN A 105 -8.26 8.19 -16.56
CA ASN A 105 -7.60 8.83 -17.70
C ASN A 105 -6.12 8.44 -17.81
N LYS A 106 -5.86 7.37 -18.58
CA LYS A 106 -4.50 6.82 -18.81
C LYS A 106 -3.49 7.86 -19.32
N ASN A 107 -3.93 8.77 -20.21
CA ASN A 107 -3.03 9.74 -20.82
C ASN A 107 -2.56 10.78 -19.81
N ARG A 108 -3.47 11.26 -18.95
CA ARG A 108 -3.15 12.15 -17.84
C ARG A 108 -2.14 11.49 -16.90
N THR A 109 -2.45 10.29 -16.42
CA THR A 109 -1.61 9.55 -15.48
C THR A 109 -0.23 9.27 -16.05
N ALA A 110 -0.14 8.80 -17.29
CA ALA A 110 1.14 8.54 -17.97
C ALA A 110 2.00 9.82 -18.08
N ALA A 111 1.38 10.96 -18.39
CA ALA A 111 2.08 12.23 -18.48
C ALA A 111 2.60 12.70 -17.11
N ASN A 112 1.78 12.57 -16.08
CA ASN A 112 2.12 12.97 -14.71
C ASN A 112 3.26 12.10 -14.15
N VAL A 113 3.16 10.77 -14.27
CA VAL A 113 4.18 9.84 -13.79
C VAL A 113 5.52 10.11 -14.50
N ARG A 114 5.53 10.24 -15.84
CA ARG A 114 6.75 10.57 -16.57
C ARG A 114 7.34 11.90 -16.14
N SER A 115 6.50 12.91 -15.93
CA SER A 115 6.93 14.23 -15.46
C SER A 115 7.57 14.14 -14.07
N ALA A 116 6.99 13.37 -13.14
CA ALA A 116 7.55 13.16 -11.81
C ALA A 116 8.95 12.56 -11.86
N PHE A 117 9.12 11.45 -12.62
CA PHE A 117 10.43 10.83 -12.81
C PHE A 117 11.45 11.79 -13.42
N THR A 118 11.10 12.45 -14.52
CA THR A 118 12.01 13.38 -15.24
C THR A 118 12.46 14.55 -14.35
N LYS A 119 11.54 15.14 -13.57
CA LYS A 119 11.86 16.25 -12.66
C LYS A 119 12.81 15.85 -11.53
N GLY A 120 12.83 14.58 -11.14
CA GLY A 120 13.77 14.04 -10.18
C GLY A 120 14.99 13.35 -10.80
N GLY A 121 15.22 13.54 -12.10
CA GLY A 121 16.38 12.98 -12.80
C GLY A 121 16.31 11.48 -13.05
N GLY A 122 15.12 10.87 -12.92
CA GLY A 122 14.84 9.49 -13.25
C GLY A 122 14.17 9.34 -14.61
N ASN A 123 13.80 8.11 -14.93
CA ASN A 123 13.06 7.81 -16.15
C ASN A 123 12.13 6.61 -15.97
N VAL A 124 10.98 6.66 -16.65
CA VAL A 124 10.05 5.52 -16.75
C VAL A 124 10.56 4.57 -17.80
N GLY A 125 10.69 3.28 -17.45
CA GLY A 125 11.09 2.20 -18.31
C GLY A 125 9.91 1.43 -18.92
N ALA A 126 10.21 0.30 -19.54
CA ALA A 126 9.21 -0.64 -20.01
C ALA A 126 8.65 -1.45 -18.82
N GLN A 127 7.48 -2.03 -19.00
CA GLN A 127 6.92 -2.98 -18.05
C GLN A 127 7.88 -4.18 -17.88
N GLY A 128 8.11 -4.59 -16.62
CA GLY A 128 9.07 -5.63 -16.26
C GLY A 128 10.50 -5.13 -16.08
N SER A 129 10.76 -3.83 -16.21
CA SER A 129 12.14 -3.28 -16.10
C SER A 129 12.69 -3.31 -14.68
N VAL A 130 11.84 -3.28 -13.66
CA VAL A 130 12.25 -3.30 -12.24
C VAL A 130 11.45 -4.27 -11.37
N SER A 131 10.29 -4.72 -11.80
CA SER A 131 9.39 -5.59 -10.99
C SER A 131 10.04 -6.91 -10.57
N PHE A 132 11.02 -7.42 -11.33
CA PHE A 132 11.78 -8.62 -10.97
C PHE A 132 12.66 -8.46 -9.71
N MET A 133 12.89 -7.24 -9.26
CA MET A 133 13.63 -6.92 -8.03
C MET A 133 12.75 -6.85 -6.79
N PHE A 134 11.46 -7.12 -6.93
CA PHE A 134 10.47 -7.07 -5.86
C PHE A 134 9.68 -8.36 -5.79
N ASP A 135 9.30 -8.73 -4.57
CA ASP A 135 8.36 -9.82 -4.32
C ASP A 135 7.01 -9.24 -3.95
N ARG A 136 5.96 -9.70 -4.64
CA ARG A 136 4.58 -9.32 -4.31
C ARG A 136 4.11 -10.18 -3.15
N LYS A 137 3.84 -9.58 -2.00
CA LYS A 137 3.48 -10.26 -0.75
C LYS A 137 2.32 -9.55 -0.06
N GLY A 138 1.57 -10.29 0.75
CA GLY A 138 0.76 -9.71 1.80
C GLY A 138 1.66 -9.33 2.97
N GLN A 139 1.47 -8.14 3.53
CA GLN A 139 2.23 -7.64 4.66
C GLN A 139 1.28 -7.05 5.69
N ILE A 140 1.43 -7.50 6.94
CA ILE A 140 0.65 -7.02 8.07
C ILE A 140 1.63 -6.52 9.12
N VAL A 141 1.44 -5.28 9.55
CA VAL A 141 2.27 -4.62 10.57
C VAL A 141 1.44 -4.39 11.82
N ILE A 142 1.96 -4.82 12.96
CA ILE A 142 1.29 -4.79 14.26
C ILE A 142 2.18 -3.99 15.22
N ASP A 143 1.60 -2.99 15.88
CA ASP A 143 2.30 -2.22 16.94
C ASP A 143 2.40 -3.08 18.20
N LYS A 144 3.60 -3.23 18.73
CA LYS A 144 3.83 -3.98 19.98
C LYS A 144 3.12 -3.36 21.19
N GLU A 145 3.03 -2.02 21.22
CA GLU A 145 2.38 -1.31 22.32
C GLU A 145 0.86 -1.53 22.35
N GLU A 146 0.25 -1.82 21.19
CA GLU A 146 -1.19 -2.05 21.05
C GLU A 146 -1.56 -3.54 21.07
N CYS A 147 -0.58 -4.45 21.06
CA CYS A 147 -0.78 -5.89 20.99
C CYS A 147 -0.61 -6.52 22.39
N ASP A 148 -1.70 -7.08 22.93
CA ASP A 148 -1.69 -7.77 24.22
C ASP A 148 -1.11 -9.19 24.15
N MET A 149 -0.93 -9.73 22.94
CA MET A 149 -0.41 -11.08 22.69
C MET A 149 1.12 -11.06 22.65
N ASP A 150 1.77 -12.04 23.27
CA ASP A 150 3.22 -12.14 23.18
C ASP A 150 3.69 -12.60 21.78
N ALA A 151 4.99 -12.44 21.49
CA ALA A 151 5.55 -12.71 20.18
C ALA A 151 5.37 -14.17 19.73
N ASP A 152 5.54 -15.13 20.65
CA ASP A 152 5.44 -16.56 20.34
C ASP A 152 3.99 -16.97 20.04
N GLU A 153 3.04 -16.46 20.84
CA GLU A 153 1.61 -16.70 20.62
C GLU A 153 1.15 -16.07 19.30
N LEU A 154 1.57 -14.84 19.01
CA LEU A 154 1.24 -14.14 17.77
C LEU A 154 1.83 -14.84 16.55
N MET A 155 3.10 -15.27 16.64
CA MET A 155 3.75 -16.03 15.58
C MET A 155 3.00 -17.32 15.29
N MET A 156 2.61 -18.09 16.33
CA MET A 156 1.84 -19.32 16.16
C MET A 156 0.49 -19.04 15.49
N ALA A 157 -0.22 -18.00 15.95
CA ALA A 157 -1.51 -17.62 15.38
C ALA A 157 -1.39 -17.22 13.90
N ALA A 158 -0.36 -16.47 13.53
CA ALA A 158 -0.10 -16.06 12.15
C ALA A 158 0.25 -17.27 11.24
N LEU A 159 1.16 -18.13 11.68
CA LEU A 159 1.56 -19.31 10.92
C LEU A 159 0.42 -20.32 10.76
N ASP A 160 -0.37 -20.58 11.81
CA ASP A 160 -1.55 -21.44 11.77
C ASP A 160 -2.62 -20.89 10.81
N ALA A 161 -2.70 -19.56 10.67
CA ALA A 161 -3.60 -18.90 9.71
C ALA A 161 -3.11 -18.95 8.26
N GLY A 162 -1.86 -19.35 8.02
CA GLY A 162 -1.26 -19.50 6.70
C GLY A 162 -0.25 -18.40 6.32
N ALA A 163 0.32 -17.69 7.29
CA ALA A 163 1.44 -16.81 7.04
C ALA A 163 2.69 -17.59 6.59
N GLU A 164 3.49 -16.96 5.73
CA GLU A 164 4.76 -17.54 5.26
C GLU A 164 5.91 -17.22 6.21
N ASP A 165 5.89 -16.03 6.81
CA ASP A 165 6.95 -15.55 7.67
C ASP A 165 6.42 -14.62 8.75
N PHE A 166 7.18 -14.53 9.83
CA PHE A 166 6.92 -13.64 10.96
C PHE A 166 8.25 -13.08 11.45
N SER A 167 8.32 -11.78 11.61
CA SER A 167 9.47 -11.11 12.21
C SER A 167 9.07 -10.23 13.39
N GLU A 168 9.96 -10.19 14.36
CA GLU A 168 9.88 -9.29 15.51
C GLU A 168 10.90 -8.17 15.33
N GLU A 169 10.40 -6.95 15.16
CA GLU A 169 11.20 -5.73 15.08
C GLU A 169 11.23 -5.03 16.44
N GLU A 170 11.91 -3.90 16.57
CA GLU A 170 12.06 -3.17 17.83
C GLU A 170 10.69 -2.78 18.41
N ASP A 171 9.84 -2.12 17.61
CA ASP A 171 8.53 -1.57 18.05
C ASP A 171 7.33 -2.26 17.40
N SER A 172 7.53 -3.27 16.57
CA SER A 172 6.47 -3.89 15.79
C SER A 172 6.70 -5.38 15.53
N TYR A 173 5.61 -6.04 15.14
CA TYR A 173 5.65 -7.35 14.50
C TYR A 173 5.28 -7.19 13.03
N GLU A 174 5.91 -7.99 12.19
CA GLU A 174 5.61 -8.05 10.77
C GLU A 174 5.23 -9.49 10.37
N VAL A 175 4.10 -9.62 9.70
CA VAL A 175 3.59 -10.90 9.18
C VAL A 175 3.59 -10.83 7.67
N ILE A 176 4.24 -11.79 7.02
CA ILE A 176 4.31 -11.91 5.56
C ILE A 176 3.47 -13.10 5.10
N THR A 177 2.72 -12.89 4.04
CA THR A 177 1.87 -13.93 3.44
C THR A 177 2.09 -14.01 1.93
N ASP A 178 1.76 -15.16 1.36
CA ASP A 178 1.41 -15.20 -0.06
C ASP A 178 0.21 -14.26 -0.33
N PRO A 179 0.18 -13.54 -1.47
CA PRO A 179 -0.95 -12.66 -1.79
C PRO A 179 -2.31 -13.35 -1.76
N ASP A 180 -2.38 -14.63 -2.14
CA ASP A 180 -3.63 -15.40 -2.17
C ASP A 180 -4.12 -15.77 -0.76
N ASN A 181 -3.21 -15.87 0.22
CA ASN A 181 -3.54 -16.17 1.61
C ASN A 181 -3.74 -14.90 2.47
N PHE A 182 -3.45 -13.72 1.94
CA PHE A 182 -3.48 -12.46 2.69
C PHE A 182 -4.82 -12.24 3.41
N SER A 183 -5.94 -12.32 2.69
CA SER A 183 -7.27 -12.09 3.27
C SER A 183 -7.58 -13.05 4.41
N ALA A 184 -7.23 -14.33 4.26
CA ALA A 184 -7.47 -15.36 5.29
C ALA A 184 -6.65 -15.07 6.56
N VAL A 185 -5.37 -14.74 6.42
CA VAL A 185 -4.50 -14.41 7.55
C VAL A 185 -4.96 -13.13 8.24
N ARG A 186 -5.23 -12.07 7.49
CA ARG A 186 -5.74 -10.81 8.02
C ARG A 186 -7.04 -11.01 8.83
N GLU A 187 -8.01 -11.77 8.28
CA GLU A 187 -9.26 -12.05 8.96
C GLU A 187 -9.08 -12.90 10.22
N ALA A 188 -8.17 -13.85 10.21
CA ALA A 188 -7.86 -14.68 11.37
C ALA A 188 -7.27 -13.83 12.52
N LEU A 189 -6.33 -12.94 12.22
CA LEU A 189 -5.74 -12.02 13.19
C LEU A 189 -6.79 -11.02 13.71
N GLU A 190 -7.67 -10.51 12.84
CA GLU A 190 -8.77 -9.62 13.25
C GLU A 190 -9.74 -10.34 14.22
N LYS A 191 -10.11 -11.59 13.94
CA LYS A 191 -10.96 -12.41 14.81
C LYS A 191 -10.30 -12.72 16.15
N ALA A 192 -8.97 -12.83 16.18
CA ALA A 192 -8.19 -12.99 17.40
C ALA A 192 -8.06 -11.67 18.20
N GLY A 193 -8.61 -10.57 17.70
CA GLY A 193 -8.58 -9.26 18.34
C GLY A 193 -7.23 -8.54 18.23
N ILE A 194 -6.39 -8.92 17.28
CA ILE A 194 -5.07 -8.32 17.08
C ILE A 194 -5.23 -7.03 16.28
N PRO A 195 -4.82 -5.87 16.84
CA PRO A 195 -4.86 -4.60 16.12
C PRO A 195 -3.76 -4.57 15.04
N MET A 196 -4.14 -4.23 13.82
CA MET A 196 -3.21 -4.09 12.70
C MET A 196 -3.07 -2.62 12.32
N VAL A 197 -1.83 -2.11 12.33
CA VAL A 197 -1.53 -0.74 11.94
C VAL A 197 -1.65 -0.55 10.43
N GLU A 198 -1.17 -1.55 9.69
CA GLU A 198 -1.28 -1.65 8.24
C GLU A 198 -1.47 -3.12 7.86
N ALA A 199 -2.31 -3.38 6.89
CA ALA A 199 -2.49 -4.69 6.29
C ALA A 199 -2.85 -4.50 4.82
N ASP A 200 -1.93 -4.85 3.92
CA ASP A 200 -2.12 -4.69 2.48
C ASP A 200 -1.23 -5.66 1.69
N ILE A 201 -1.53 -5.80 0.40
CA ILE A 201 -0.63 -6.45 -0.55
C ILE A 201 0.36 -5.41 -1.05
N THR A 202 1.64 -5.70 -0.96
CA THR A 202 2.74 -4.78 -1.24
C THR A 202 3.80 -5.41 -2.12
N MET A 203 4.73 -4.61 -2.60
CA MET A 203 5.92 -5.03 -3.33
C MET A 203 7.14 -4.85 -2.41
N ILE A 204 7.75 -5.96 -1.99
CA ILE A 204 8.90 -5.97 -1.07
C ILE A 204 10.18 -6.07 -1.88
N PRO A 205 11.13 -5.12 -1.74
CA PRO A 205 12.39 -5.19 -2.47
C PRO A 205 13.24 -6.37 -1.99
N GLN A 206 13.88 -7.07 -2.93
CA GLN A 206 14.83 -8.14 -2.65
C GLN A 206 16.22 -7.60 -2.26
N ASN A 207 16.52 -6.35 -2.62
CA ASN A 207 17.75 -5.64 -2.26
C ASN A 207 17.46 -4.15 -2.11
N TRP A 208 18.31 -3.48 -1.34
CA TRP A 208 18.20 -2.06 -1.04
C TRP A 208 19.34 -1.26 -1.65
N VAL A 209 19.07 0.00 -1.98
CA VAL A 209 20.03 0.97 -2.52
C VAL A 209 20.16 2.12 -1.55
N GLU A 210 21.34 2.30 -0.98
CA GLU A 210 21.67 3.45 -0.14
C GLU A 210 22.02 4.66 -1.03
N LEU A 211 21.46 5.82 -0.72
CA LEU A 211 21.82 7.10 -1.35
C LEU A 211 22.66 7.91 -0.38
N THR A 212 23.91 8.18 -0.76
CA THR A 212 24.88 8.96 0.06
C THR A 212 25.05 10.39 -0.47
N ASP A 213 24.69 10.66 -1.72
CA ASP A 213 24.77 11.97 -2.34
C ASP A 213 23.51 12.79 -2.03
N GLU A 214 23.70 13.98 -1.42
CA GLU A 214 22.60 14.86 -1.05
C GLU A 214 21.74 15.31 -2.24
N GLU A 215 22.34 15.46 -3.42
CA GLU A 215 21.60 15.83 -4.62
C GLU A 215 20.72 14.67 -5.11
N ALA A 216 21.24 13.44 -5.06
CA ALA A 216 20.49 12.24 -5.38
C ALA A 216 19.30 12.04 -4.42
N ILE A 217 19.53 12.24 -3.11
CA ILE A 217 18.46 12.19 -2.09
C ILE A 217 17.37 13.20 -2.39
N LYS A 218 17.72 14.48 -2.64
CA LYS A 218 16.76 15.53 -2.98
C LYS A 218 15.96 15.21 -4.26
N LYS A 219 16.62 14.66 -5.26
CA LYS A 219 15.99 14.24 -6.51
C LYS A 219 15.03 13.08 -6.29
N MET A 220 15.44 12.08 -5.50
CA MET A 220 14.57 10.94 -5.16
C MET A 220 13.35 11.41 -4.38
N GLN A 221 13.53 12.25 -3.35
CA GLN A 221 12.43 12.84 -2.58
C GLN A 221 11.49 13.63 -3.48
N ARG A 222 12.02 14.36 -4.48
CA ARG A 222 11.20 15.10 -5.46
C ARG A 222 10.31 14.19 -6.30
N ILE A 223 10.79 13.00 -6.68
CA ILE A 223 9.95 12.00 -7.38
C ILE A 223 8.82 11.56 -6.46
N LEU A 224 9.14 11.15 -5.23
CA LEU A 224 8.16 10.66 -4.26
C LEU A 224 7.09 11.70 -3.96
N ASP A 225 7.49 12.95 -3.71
CA ASP A 225 6.56 14.06 -3.43
C ASP A 225 5.58 14.29 -4.59
N LEU A 226 6.09 14.33 -5.83
CA LEU A 226 5.25 14.54 -7.02
C LEU A 226 4.30 13.39 -7.30
N LEU A 227 4.71 12.16 -7.01
CA LEU A 227 3.84 10.98 -7.11
C LEU A 227 2.82 10.98 -5.96
N ASP A 228 3.22 11.40 -4.77
CA ASP A 228 2.30 11.52 -3.63
C ASP A 228 1.24 12.61 -3.81
N GLU A 229 1.52 13.66 -4.60
CA GLU A 229 0.54 14.70 -4.95
C GLU A 229 -0.49 14.25 -6.01
N ASP A 230 -0.22 13.18 -6.76
CA ASP A 230 -1.11 12.71 -7.84
C ASP A 230 -2.22 11.79 -7.28
N ASP A 231 -3.48 12.18 -7.46
CA ASP A 231 -4.66 11.43 -7.02
C ASP A 231 -4.83 10.08 -7.73
N ASP A 232 -4.23 9.90 -8.90
CA ASP A 232 -4.28 8.63 -9.63
C ASP A 232 -3.29 7.60 -9.09
N VAL A 233 -2.27 8.03 -8.33
CA VAL A 233 -1.29 7.16 -7.70
C VAL A 233 -1.87 6.53 -6.43
N GLN A 234 -1.90 5.19 -6.39
CA GLN A 234 -2.38 4.40 -5.26
C GLN A 234 -1.26 4.02 -4.31
N ALA A 235 -0.12 3.58 -4.87
CA ALA A 235 1.05 3.19 -4.12
C ALA A 235 2.32 3.45 -4.91
N VAL A 236 3.40 3.74 -4.19
CA VAL A 236 4.76 3.83 -4.73
C VAL A 236 5.64 2.89 -3.93
N TYR A 237 6.31 1.98 -4.62
CA TYR A 237 7.27 1.05 -4.04
C TYR A 237 8.65 1.36 -4.60
N HIS A 238 9.65 1.32 -3.76
CA HIS A 238 11.02 1.57 -4.15
C HIS A 238 11.99 0.79 -3.27
N ASN A 239 13.20 0.60 -3.76
CA ASN A 239 14.26 -0.06 -3.01
C ASN A 239 15.32 0.91 -2.44
N TRP A 240 14.95 2.18 -2.29
CA TRP A 240 15.80 3.14 -1.58
C TRP A 240 15.75 2.85 -0.08
N ASP A 241 16.94 2.68 0.54
CA ASP A 241 17.14 2.57 1.99
C ASP A 241 17.25 4.00 2.54
N GLU A 242 16.14 4.49 3.14
CA GLU A 242 16.00 5.86 3.65
C GLU A 242 16.72 6.07 4.98
#